data_1a317b680e5a69c9c470068188dcfae1
#
_entry.id   1a317b680e5a69c9c470068188dcfae1
#
_cell.length_a   1.000
_cell.length_b   1.000
_cell.length_c   1.000
_cell.angle_alpha   90.00
_cell.angle_beta   90.00
_cell.angle_gamma   90.00
#
_symmetry.space_group_name_H-M   'P 1'
#
loop_
_entity.id
_entity.type
_entity.pdbx_description
1 polymer ?
#
loop_
_entity_poly.entity_id
_entity_poly.type
_entity_poly.pdbx_seq_one_letter_code
_entity_poly.pdbx_strand_id
1 'polypeptide(L)'
;KTFLSGLHFLIPIFVLIFLLVYMRYTAGFSIFYATLSLVLVNLVNRIIKNPDFKTGLIDWYNQTIIGLQKGAINMVAVGIAIATAGIIVGAVGSTGLSTNLIIVIETIARDNVIILILLTIILCLLLGMGLPTTANYVVVASLMATVLVDVGNASGFIFPLIAVHLFVFYFGLMADVTPPVGLASYAAAAISGGDPLRTGLQAIWYSLRTGILPIVFLFNHELLLIGVDSFWQALIVIVTSLTGILIFTAATQQWFINKLKWYETIAFLIISLSFLAPDYVLSKFYPKFNEQKLSAETIQNLSFDPAKEVHIKVTRVTEYGERYKLFVIEKGKFEKEYNLEEYGITFSNQNLYQQLRRNEG
;
A
#
# COMPACT_ATOMS: atom_id res chain seq x y z
N LYS A 1 -19.77 28.91 -14.18
CA LYS A 1 -19.15 29.31 -15.47
C LYS A 1 -17.66 28.95 -15.50
N THR A 2 -16.85 29.30 -14.49
CA THR A 2 -15.42 29.04 -14.43
C THR A 2 -15.06 27.55 -14.52
N PHE A 3 -15.82 26.67 -13.86
CA PHE A 3 -15.62 25.21 -13.90
C PHE A 3 -15.80 24.66 -15.32
N LEU A 4 -16.87 25.06 -16.01
CA LEU A 4 -17.16 24.59 -17.37
C LEU A 4 -16.13 25.07 -18.39
N SER A 5 -15.55 26.27 -18.19
CA SER A 5 -14.50 26.79 -19.07
C SER A 5 -13.13 26.10 -18.90
N GLY A 6 -12.94 25.29 -17.87
CA GLY A 6 -11.72 24.54 -17.60
C GLY A 6 -11.78 23.04 -17.90
N LEU A 7 -12.94 22.48 -18.25
CA LEU A 7 -13.15 21.06 -18.45
C LEU A 7 -12.21 20.42 -19.50
N HIS A 8 -11.79 21.18 -20.50
CA HIS A 8 -10.86 20.71 -21.53
C HIS A 8 -9.47 20.33 -20.96
N PHE A 9 -9.09 20.87 -19.78
CA PHE A 9 -7.85 20.47 -19.11
C PHE A 9 -7.93 19.11 -18.41
N LEU A 10 -9.10 18.47 -18.36
CA LEU A 10 -9.25 17.09 -17.94
C LEU A 10 -8.81 16.09 -19.03
N ILE A 11 -8.78 16.50 -20.30
CA ILE A 11 -8.40 15.63 -21.42
C ILE A 11 -7.04 14.95 -21.20
N PRO A 12 -5.94 15.64 -20.81
CA PRO A 12 -4.66 15.00 -20.53
C PRO A 12 -4.71 13.97 -19.41
N ILE A 13 -5.55 14.20 -18.39
CA ILE A 13 -5.76 13.27 -17.30
C ILE A 13 -6.48 12.01 -17.80
N PHE A 14 -7.49 12.18 -18.62
CA PHE A 14 -8.19 11.08 -19.28
C PHE A 14 -7.25 10.24 -20.17
N VAL A 15 -6.40 10.91 -20.97
CA VAL A 15 -5.39 10.25 -21.80
C VAL A 15 -4.42 9.44 -20.93
N LEU A 16 -3.94 10.02 -19.82
CA LEU A 16 -3.06 9.34 -18.88
C LEU A 16 -3.70 8.07 -18.32
N ILE A 17 -4.91 8.19 -17.78
CA ILE A 17 -5.64 7.06 -17.19
C ILE A 17 -5.94 5.99 -18.23
N PHE A 18 -6.39 6.38 -19.42
CA PHE A 18 -6.67 5.45 -20.51
C PHE A 18 -5.45 4.65 -20.93
N LEU A 19 -4.29 5.30 -21.11
CA LEU A 19 -3.05 4.65 -21.48
C LEU A 19 -2.50 3.73 -20.39
N LEU A 20 -2.58 4.16 -19.11
CA LEU A 20 -2.11 3.36 -17.98
C LEU A 20 -3.01 2.16 -17.66
N VAL A 21 -4.32 2.40 -17.56
CA VAL A 21 -5.26 1.40 -17.04
C VAL A 21 -5.79 0.50 -18.14
N TYR A 22 -6.25 1.10 -19.27
CA TYR A 22 -6.87 0.33 -20.35
C TYR A 22 -5.84 -0.27 -21.30
N MET A 23 -4.88 0.53 -21.79
CA MET A 23 -3.84 0.06 -22.70
C MET A 23 -2.67 -0.61 -21.99
N ARG A 24 -2.56 -0.47 -20.66
CA ARG A 24 -1.48 -1.04 -19.82
C ARG A 24 -0.06 -0.67 -20.32
N TYR A 25 0.10 0.52 -20.84
CA TYR A 25 1.41 1.03 -21.21
C TYR A 25 2.22 1.45 -19.97
N THR A 26 3.53 1.57 -20.12
CA THR A 26 4.42 2.02 -19.05
C THR A 26 4.08 3.45 -18.61
N ALA A 27 4.34 3.79 -17.34
CA ALA A 27 4.06 5.12 -16.79
C ALA A 27 4.77 6.23 -17.60
N GLY A 28 6.03 6.03 -17.98
CA GLY A 28 6.79 7.01 -18.77
C GLY A 28 6.16 7.29 -20.15
N PHE A 29 5.75 6.23 -20.86
CA PHE A 29 5.05 6.36 -22.13
C PHE A 29 3.71 7.09 -21.97
N SER A 30 2.92 6.71 -21.00
CA SER A 30 1.61 7.31 -20.75
C SER A 30 1.71 8.79 -20.38
N ILE A 31 2.68 9.17 -19.55
CA ILE A 31 2.93 10.57 -19.18
C ILE A 31 3.39 11.38 -20.38
N PHE A 32 4.24 10.83 -21.25
CA PHE A 32 4.68 11.52 -22.48
C PHE A 32 3.48 11.92 -23.35
N TYR A 33 2.58 10.99 -23.65
CA TYR A 33 1.40 11.29 -24.46
C TYR A 33 0.38 12.18 -23.74
N ALA A 34 0.23 12.04 -22.42
CA ALA A 34 -0.58 12.96 -21.63
C ALA A 34 -0.03 14.39 -21.70
N THR A 35 1.29 14.57 -21.61
CA THR A 35 1.95 15.87 -21.75
C THR A 35 1.78 16.44 -23.15
N LEU A 36 1.93 15.61 -24.19
CA LEU A 36 1.68 16.00 -25.58
C LEU A 36 0.23 16.46 -25.77
N SER A 37 -0.73 15.73 -25.22
CA SER A 37 -2.15 16.10 -25.27
C SER A 37 -2.41 17.45 -24.55
N LEU A 38 -1.73 17.71 -23.42
CA LEU A 38 -1.81 18.99 -22.72
C LEU A 38 -1.30 20.17 -23.59
N VAL A 39 -0.17 19.96 -24.28
CA VAL A 39 0.41 20.96 -25.20
C VAL A 39 -0.56 21.24 -26.34
N LEU A 40 -1.21 20.22 -26.90
CA LEU A 40 -2.22 20.37 -27.97
C LEU A 40 -3.48 21.08 -27.47
N VAL A 41 -4.01 20.69 -26.32
CA VAL A 41 -5.17 21.34 -25.69
C VAL A 41 -4.88 22.84 -25.43
N ASN A 42 -3.68 23.15 -24.93
CA ASN A 42 -3.27 24.53 -24.73
C ASN A 42 -3.15 25.31 -26.05
N LEU A 43 -2.67 24.66 -27.12
CA LEU A 43 -2.62 25.28 -28.46
C LEU A 43 -4.01 25.72 -28.91
N VAL A 44 -4.97 24.79 -28.91
CA VAL A 44 -6.35 25.06 -29.30
C VAL A 44 -6.96 26.18 -28.44
N ASN A 45 -6.76 26.11 -27.13
CA ASN A 45 -7.30 27.12 -26.21
C ASN A 45 -6.70 28.54 -26.46
N ARG A 46 -5.41 28.65 -26.80
CA ARG A 46 -4.76 29.92 -27.10
C ARG A 46 -5.20 30.50 -28.43
N ILE A 47 -5.36 29.66 -29.46
CA ILE A 47 -5.87 30.11 -30.77
C ILE A 47 -7.31 30.61 -30.65
N ILE A 48 -8.17 29.94 -29.88
CA ILE A 48 -9.56 30.38 -29.69
C ILE A 48 -9.68 31.66 -28.89
N LYS A 49 -8.82 31.89 -27.89
CA LYS A 49 -8.90 33.03 -26.99
C LYS A 49 -8.25 34.30 -27.54
N ASN A 50 -7.35 34.20 -28.50
CA ASN A 50 -6.68 35.34 -29.07
C ASN A 50 -7.40 35.81 -30.35
N PRO A 51 -7.48 37.14 -30.56
CA PRO A 51 -8.16 37.69 -31.73
C PRO A 51 -7.41 37.44 -33.04
N ASP A 52 -6.10 37.19 -32.98
CA ASP A 52 -5.24 36.94 -34.14
C ASP A 52 -4.52 35.62 -33.97
N PHE A 53 -4.53 34.78 -35.02
CA PHE A 53 -3.90 33.46 -35.07
C PHE A 53 -2.39 33.52 -34.76
N LYS A 54 -1.67 34.50 -35.30
CA LYS A 54 -0.24 34.69 -35.06
C LYS A 54 0.06 34.94 -33.58
N THR A 55 -0.69 35.83 -32.97
CA THR A 55 -0.55 36.15 -31.53
C THR A 55 -0.87 34.94 -30.65
N GLY A 56 -1.92 34.17 -31.01
CA GLY A 56 -2.26 32.94 -30.31
C GLY A 56 -1.15 31.87 -30.37
N LEU A 57 -0.49 31.74 -31.52
CA LEU A 57 0.60 30.80 -31.74
C LEU A 57 1.87 31.18 -30.94
N ILE A 58 2.21 32.47 -30.93
CA ILE A 58 3.35 33.00 -30.16
C ILE A 58 3.11 32.80 -28.66
N ASP A 59 1.93 33.11 -28.19
CA ASP A 59 1.54 32.90 -26.78
C ASP A 59 1.61 31.43 -26.39
N TRP A 60 1.09 30.56 -27.23
CA TRP A 60 1.20 29.11 -26.98
C TRP A 60 2.65 28.65 -26.89
N TYR A 61 3.50 29.08 -27.85
CA TYR A 61 4.91 28.70 -27.85
C TYR A 61 5.62 29.14 -26.57
N ASN A 62 5.47 30.42 -26.21
CA ASN A 62 6.08 30.97 -25.03
C ASN A 62 5.60 30.26 -23.74
N GLN A 63 4.30 30.00 -23.61
CA GLN A 63 3.74 29.29 -22.46
C GLN A 63 4.22 27.85 -22.37
N THR A 64 4.35 27.19 -23.51
CA THR A 64 4.86 25.79 -23.58
C THR A 64 6.32 25.75 -23.14
N ILE A 65 7.17 26.65 -23.64
CA ILE A 65 8.59 26.74 -23.24
C ILE A 65 8.72 27.06 -21.74
N ILE A 66 7.97 28.03 -21.24
CA ILE A 66 7.97 28.36 -19.80
C ILE A 66 7.49 27.16 -18.97
N GLY A 67 6.47 26.44 -19.41
CA GLY A 67 5.96 25.25 -18.74
C GLY A 67 7.01 24.14 -18.69
N LEU A 68 7.66 23.84 -19.81
CA LEU A 68 8.74 22.83 -19.86
C LEU A 68 9.94 23.23 -19.01
N GLN A 69 10.34 24.51 -19.04
CA GLN A 69 11.43 25.02 -18.22
C GLN A 69 11.13 24.90 -16.72
N LYS A 70 9.92 25.29 -16.28
CA LYS A 70 9.50 25.13 -14.89
C LYS A 70 9.41 23.66 -14.49
N GLY A 71 8.90 22.81 -15.37
CA GLY A 71 8.87 21.37 -15.17
C GLY A 71 10.27 20.79 -14.98
N ALA A 72 11.23 21.15 -15.84
CA ALA A 72 12.62 20.72 -15.73
C ALA A 72 13.27 21.19 -14.41
N ILE A 73 13.07 22.44 -14.01
CA ILE A 73 13.59 22.98 -12.74
C ILE A 73 13.00 22.21 -11.55
N ASN A 74 11.70 21.94 -11.54
CA ASN A 74 11.06 21.19 -10.47
C ASN A 74 11.58 19.73 -10.38
N MET A 75 11.91 19.13 -11.53
CA MET A 75 12.48 17.77 -11.58
C MET A 75 13.88 17.68 -11.00
N VAL A 76 14.66 18.77 -10.95
CA VAL A 76 16.02 18.77 -10.38
C VAL A 76 15.99 18.33 -8.91
N ALA A 77 15.11 18.92 -8.10
CA ALA A 77 15.00 18.56 -6.69
C ALA A 77 14.59 17.11 -6.49
N VAL A 78 13.61 16.63 -7.26
CA VAL A 78 13.16 15.23 -7.23
C VAL A 78 14.27 14.28 -7.69
N GLY A 79 14.97 14.64 -8.78
CA GLY A 79 16.07 13.84 -9.31
C GLY A 79 17.24 13.71 -8.31
N ILE A 80 17.64 14.78 -7.65
CA ILE A 80 18.66 14.77 -6.60
C ILE A 80 18.20 13.91 -5.41
N ALA A 81 16.96 14.04 -4.98
CA ALA A 81 16.41 13.25 -3.88
C ALA A 81 16.42 11.76 -4.20
N ILE A 82 16.00 11.35 -5.40
CA ILE A 82 16.01 9.95 -5.84
C ILE A 82 17.44 9.44 -6.00
N ALA A 83 18.36 10.24 -6.55
CA ALA A 83 19.77 9.85 -6.68
C ALA A 83 20.42 9.63 -5.31
N THR A 84 20.16 10.54 -4.35
CA THR A 84 20.65 10.40 -2.97
C THR A 84 20.06 9.15 -2.30
N ALA A 85 18.77 8.92 -2.45
CA ALA A 85 18.12 7.70 -1.97
C ALA A 85 18.75 6.44 -2.60
N GLY A 86 19.07 6.46 -3.91
CA GLY A 86 19.76 5.38 -4.60
C GLY A 86 21.15 5.08 -4.02
N ILE A 87 21.90 6.12 -3.64
CA ILE A 87 23.19 5.96 -2.96
C ILE A 87 23.00 5.29 -1.59
N ILE A 88 22.00 5.72 -0.81
CA ILE A 88 21.69 5.11 0.49
C ILE A 88 21.32 3.64 0.31
N VAL A 89 20.43 3.33 -0.63
CA VAL A 89 20.02 1.95 -0.93
C VAL A 89 21.21 1.08 -1.35
N GLY A 90 22.07 1.62 -2.23
CA GLY A 90 23.30 0.96 -2.66
C GLY A 90 24.28 0.69 -1.49
N ALA A 91 24.47 1.68 -0.62
CA ALA A 91 25.31 1.54 0.58
C ALA A 91 24.74 0.51 1.56
N VAL A 92 23.43 0.53 1.81
CA VAL A 92 22.72 -0.44 2.65
C VAL A 92 22.86 -1.86 2.10
N GLY A 93 22.68 -2.03 0.78
CA GLY A 93 22.85 -3.33 0.13
C GLY A 93 24.29 -3.86 0.19
N SER A 94 25.28 -3.01 -0.10
CA SER A 94 26.69 -3.40 -0.13
C SER A 94 27.30 -3.66 1.26
N THR A 95 26.79 -3.00 2.30
CA THR A 95 27.28 -3.15 3.70
C THR A 95 26.60 -4.29 4.46
N GLY A 96 25.57 -4.93 3.88
CA GLY A 96 24.75 -5.92 4.58
C GLY A 96 23.93 -5.32 5.74
N LEU A 97 23.77 -3.99 5.78
CA LEU A 97 23.00 -3.31 6.82
C LEU A 97 21.56 -3.79 6.85
N SER A 98 20.97 -4.10 5.68
CA SER A 98 19.63 -4.69 5.60
C SER A 98 19.53 -5.97 6.40
N THR A 99 20.51 -6.88 6.26
CA THR A 99 20.54 -8.15 7.00
C THR A 99 20.67 -7.92 8.51
N ASN A 100 21.52 -6.99 8.92
CA ASN A 100 21.68 -6.63 10.32
C ASN A 100 20.43 -5.98 10.91
N LEU A 101 19.74 -5.11 10.13
CA LEU A 101 18.46 -4.53 10.54
C LEU A 101 17.37 -5.59 10.69
N ILE A 102 17.34 -6.58 9.79
CA ILE A 102 16.42 -7.73 9.91
C ILE A 102 16.63 -8.44 11.24
N ILE A 103 17.89 -8.77 11.57
CA ILE A 103 18.24 -9.45 12.83
C ILE A 103 17.81 -8.62 14.05
N VAL A 104 18.10 -7.31 14.05
CA VAL A 104 17.70 -6.41 15.14
C VAL A 104 16.19 -6.32 15.28
N ILE A 105 15.48 -6.16 14.16
CA ILE A 105 14.03 -6.06 14.17
C ILE A 105 13.39 -7.38 14.58
N GLU A 106 13.86 -8.52 14.08
CA GLU A 106 13.42 -9.85 14.51
C GLU A 106 13.65 -10.06 16.00
N THR A 107 14.80 -9.61 16.50
CA THR A 107 15.15 -9.70 17.93
C THR A 107 14.21 -8.84 18.79
N ILE A 108 13.88 -7.63 18.36
CA ILE A 108 12.99 -6.71 19.09
C ILE A 108 11.53 -7.15 18.94
N ALA A 109 11.13 -7.49 17.73
CA ALA A 109 9.75 -7.90 17.44
C ALA A 109 9.42 -9.28 18.00
N ARG A 110 10.43 -10.15 18.20
CA ARG A 110 10.24 -11.54 18.66
C ARG A 110 9.12 -12.27 17.91
N ASP A 111 9.11 -12.17 16.60
CA ASP A 111 8.05 -12.68 15.73
C ASP A 111 6.65 -12.01 15.94
N ASN A 112 6.59 -10.89 16.67
CA ASN A 112 5.35 -10.15 16.86
C ASN A 112 5.15 -9.15 15.74
N VAL A 113 4.24 -9.49 14.81
CA VAL A 113 3.89 -8.66 13.64
C VAL A 113 3.42 -7.27 14.04
N ILE A 114 2.70 -7.13 15.16
CA ILE A 114 2.20 -5.82 15.61
C ILE A 114 3.36 -4.90 15.99
N ILE A 115 4.36 -5.44 16.70
CA ILE A 115 5.57 -4.67 17.07
C ILE A 115 6.33 -4.28 15.80
N LEU A 116 6.45 -5.19 14.84
CA LEU A 116 7.12 -4.92 13.57
C LEU A 116 6.41 -3.79 12.79
N ILE A 117 5.09 -3.85 12.68
CA ILE A 117 4.29 -2.81 12.03
C ILE A 117 4.50 -1.46 12.73
N LEU A 118 4.44 -1.41 14.06
CA LEU A 118 4.66 -0.19 14.83
C LEU A 118 6.07 0.38 14.62
N LEU A 119 7.10 -0.47 14.64
CA LEU A 119 8.48 -0.04 14.37
C LEU A 119 8.64 0.52 12.96
N THR A 120 8.00 -0.10 11.97
CA THR A 120 8.02 0.41 10.59
C THR A 120 7.29 1.76 10.48
N ILE A 121 6.16 1.94 11.14
CA ILE A 121 5.45 3.23 11.20
C ILE A 121 6.37 4.31 11.78
N ILE A 122 6.99 4.04 12.92
CA ILE A 122 7.94 4.96 13.56
C ILE A 122 9.08 5.30 12.61
N LEU A 123 9.66 4.31 11.94
CA LEU A 123 10.74 4.50 10.99
C LEU A 123 10.29 5.38 9.80
N CYS A 124 9.11 5.13 9.21
CA CYS A 124 8.55 5.94 8.13
C CYS A 124 8.38 7.40 8.56
N LEU A 125 7.84 7.63 9.75
CA LEU A 125 7.62 8.99 10.27
C LEU A 125 8.94 9.69 10.57
N LEU A 126 9.92 9.00 11.21
CA LEU A 126 11.22 9.58 11.54
C LEU A 126 12.02 9.96 10.29
N LEU A 127 12.13 9.05 9.31
CA LEU A 127 12.85 9.33 8.07
C LEU A 127 12.13 10.38 7.21
N GLY A 128 10.79 10.37 7.22
CA GLY A 128 9.99 11.34 6.50
C GLY A 128 10.10 12.77 7.03
N MET A 129 10.57 12.96 8.26
CA MET A 129 10.81 14.31 8.79
C MET A 129 11.94 15.06 8.08
N GLY A 130 12.85 14.34 7.43
CA GLY A 130 14.02 14.95 6.78
C GLY A 130 14.12 14.71 5.28
N LEU A 131 13.29 13.83 4.71
CA LEU A 131 13.33 13.42 3.32
C LEU A 131 12.04 13.80 2.59
N PRO A 132 12.13 14.17 1.29
CA PRO A 132 10.95 14.24 0.44
C PRO A 132 10.20 12.89 0.42
N THR A 133 8.89 12.91 0.29
CA THR A 133 8.02 11.72 0.39
C THR A 133 8.46 10.56 -0.50
N THR A 134 8.86 10.85 -1.76
CA THR A 134 9.33 9.84 -2.69
C THR A 134 10.64 9.18 -2.20
N ALA A 135 11.59 9.99 -1.70
CA ALA A 135 12.86 9.49 -1.18
C ALA A 135 12.64 8.66 0.10
N ASN A 136 11.80 9.15 1.01
CA ASN A 136 11.42 8.41 2.21
C ASN A 136 10.82 7.05 1.85
N TYR A 137 9.85 7.01 0.95
CA TYR A 137 9.26 5.76 0.48
C TYR A 137 10.31 4.79 -0.07
N VAL A 138 11.18 5.24 -0.98
CA VAL A 138 12.20 4.38 -1.60
C VAL A 138 13.14 3.79 -0.54
N VAL A 139 13.62 4.61 0.39
CA VAL A 139 14.53 4.17 1.45
C VAL A 139 13.85 3.17 2.37
N VAL A 140 12.68 3.51 2.92
CA VAL A 140 12.00 2.62 3.87
C VAL A 140 11.50 1.34 3.20
N ALA A 141 10.96 1.43 1.99
CA ALA A 141 10.51 0.25 1.26
C ALA A 141 11.67 -0.72 0.98
N SER A 142 12.84 -0.21 0.58
CA SER A 142 14.00 -1.07 0.32
C SER A 142 14.56 -1.74 1.58
N LEU A 143 14.35 -1.16 2.76
CA LEU A 143 14.78 -1.72 4.03
C LEU A 143 13.76 -2.68 4.64
N MET A 144 12.48 -2.29 4.61
CA MET A 144 11.44 -2.92 5.43
C MET A 144 10.44 -3.79 4.65
N ALA A 145 10.36 -3.64 3.31
CA ALA A 145 9.32 -4.35 2.58
C ALA A 145 9.49 -5.87 2.64
N THR A 146 10.71 -6.36 2.41
CA THR A 146 11.01 -7.80 2.51
C THR A 146 10.87 -8.31 3.94
N VAL A 147 11.31 -7.53 4.93
CA VAL A 147 11.20 -7.89 6.35
C VAL A 147 9.75 -8.06 6.78
N LEU A 148 8.88 -7.12 6.39
CA LEU A 148 7.43 -7.20 6.69
C LEU A 148 6.78 -8.43 6.06
N VAL A 149 7.14 -8.76 4.82
CA VAL A 149 6.64 -9.97 4.15
C VAL A 149 7.14 -11.23 4.85
N ASP A 150 8.43 -11.32 5.15
CA ASP A 150 9.05 -12.52 5.71
C ASP A 150 8.58 -12.78 7.15
N VAL A 151 8.56 -11.74 8.00
CA VAL A 151 8.05 -11.87 9.38
C VAL A 151 6.53 -12.06 9.40
N GLY A 152 5.80 -11.39 8.49
CA GLY A 152 4.37 -11.64 8.30
C GLY A 152 4.11 -13.11 8.00
N ASN A 153 4.80 -13.67 7.00
CA ASN A 153 4.68 -15.08 6.63
C ASN A 153 5.09 -16.02 7.78
N ALA A 154 6.15 -15.69 8.52
CA ALA A 154 6.59 -16.46 9.69
C ALA A 154 5.56 -16.45 10.83
N SER A 155 4.78 -15.38 10.93
CA SER A 155 3.70 -15.21 11.91
C SER A 155 2.33 -15.68 11.40
N GLY A 156 2.26 -16.20 10.17
CA GLY A 156 1.03 -16.74 9.55
C GLY A 156 0.13 -15.71 8.89
N PHE A 157 0.64 -14.52 8.66
CA PHE A 157 -0.04 -13.50 7.85
C PHE A 157 0.59 -13.45 6.45
N ILE A 158 -0.25 -13.46 5.43
CA ILE A 158 0.19 -13.29 4.06
C ILE A 158 0.07 -11.80 3.73
N PHE A 159 1.21 -11.13 3.68
CA PHE A 159 1.25 -9.73 3.28
C PHE A 159 1.63 -9.63 1.80
N PRO A 160 0.69 -9.26 0.91
CA PRO A 160 1.03 -8.98 -0.47
C PRO A 160 2.05 -7.86 -0.55
N LEU A 161 3.08 -8.02 -1.39
CA LEU A 161 4.15 -7.04 -1.51
C LEU A 161 3.62 -5.64 -1.84
N ILE A 162 2.58 -5.54 -2.67
CA ILE A 162 1.94 -4.27 -3.02
C ILE A 162 1.29 -3.61 -1.79
N ALA A 163 0.66 -4.40 -0.89
CA ALA A 163 0.08 -3.87 0.34
C ALA A 163 1.15 -3.30 1.27
N VAL A 164 2.30 -3.97 1.37
CA VAL A 164 3.46 -3.50 2.15
C VAL A 164 4.03 -2.21 1.56
N HIS A 165 4.20 -2.13 0.24
CA HIS A 165 4.65 -0.91 -0.42
C HIS A 165 3.68 0.26 -0.21
N LEU A 166 2.38 0.03 -0.31
CA LEU A 166 1.36 1.04 -0.01
C LEU A 166 1.39 1.45 1.46
N PHE A 167 1.57 0.50 2.38
CA PHE A 167 1.70 0.78 3.80
C PHE A 167 2.86 1.76 4.08
N VAL A 168 4.05 1.46 3.56
CA VAL A 168 5.24 2.34 3.71
C VAL A 168 5.01 3.70 3.06
N PHE A 169 4.39 3.74 1.88
CA PHE A 169 4.11 4.96 1.15
C PHE A 169 3.14 5.88 1.92
N TYR A 170 2.05 5.35 2.45
CA TYR A 170 1.07 6.12 3.21
C TYR A 170 1.67 6.72 4.48
N PHE A 171 2.45 5.96 5.24
CA PHE A 171 3.11 6.49 6.43
C PHE A 171 4.23 7.48 6.09
N GLY A 172 4.88 7.29 4.96
CA GLY A 172 5.82 8.28 4.41
C GLY A 172 5.15 9.63 4.10
N LEU A 173 3.95 9.59 3.51
CA LEU A 173 3.14 10.80 3.26
C LEU A 173 2.67 11.48 4.55
N MET A 174 2.33 10.70 5.57
CA MET A 174 1.86 11.27 6.84
C MET A 174 2.92 12.09 7.57
N ALA A 175 4.19 11.86 7.30
CA ALA A 175 5.28 12.66 7.89
C ALA A 175 5.18 14.16 7.53
N ASP A 176 4.68 14.49 6.34
CA ASP A 176 4.52 15.89 5.88
C ASP A 176 3.45 16.67 6.66
N VAL A 177 2.50 15.99 7.30
CA VAL A 177 1.45 16.62 8.10
C VAL A 177 1.70 16.51 9.60
N THR A 178 2.67 15.64 9.99
CA THR A 178 2.93 15.29 11.39
C THR A 178 3.98 16.21 12.03
N PRO A 179 3.72 16.87 13.17
CA PRO A 179 4.75 17.55 13.93
C PRO A 179 5.89 16.59 14.34
N PRO A 180 7.15 17.08 14.49
CA PRO A 180 7.53 18.50 14.56
C PRO A 180 7.79 19.16 13.20
N VAL A 181 7.93 18.44 12.10
CA VAL A 181 8.30 19.04 10.81
C VAL A 181 7.07 19.52 10.05
N GLY A 182 6.05 18.69 9.85
CA GLY A 182 4.72 19.03 9.37
C GLY A 182 4.63 20.15 8.34
N LEU A 183 5.40 20.10 7.24
CA LEU A 183 5.51 21.20 6.27
C LEU A 183 4.16 21.68 5.75
N ALA A 184 3.27 20.74 5.46
CA ALA A 184 1.92 21.06 5.01
C ALA A 184 1.08 21.76 6.10
N SER A 185 1.24 21.37 7.35
CA SER A 185 0.57 21.96 8.49
C SER A 185 1.08 23.38 8.77
N TYR A 186 2.38 23.62 8.63
CA TYR A 186 2.94 24.95 8.78
C TYR A 186 2.51 25.89 7.64
N ALA A 187 2.45 25.38 6.42
CA ALA A 187 1.93 26.16 5.30
C ALA A 187 0.46 26.53 5.51
N ALA A 188 -0.36 25.60 5.98
CA ALA A 188 -1.76 25.84 6.30
C ALA A 188 -1.91 26.88 7.44
N ALA A 189 -1.08 26.81 8.49
CA ALA A 189 -1.05 27.77 9.58
C ALA A 189 -0.67 29.16 9.10
N ALA A 190 0.31 29.28 8.19
CA ALA A 190 0.70 30.55 7.61
C ALA A 190 -0.43 31.24 6.81
N ILE A 191 -1.26 30.42 6.11
CA ILE A 191 -2.42 30.93 5.37
C ILE A 191 -3.56 31.32 6.32
N SER A 192 -3.84 30.50 7.34
CA SER A 192 -4.95 30.72 8.27
C SER A 192 -4.65 31.74 9.37
N GLY A 193 -3.38 32.08 9.58
CA GLY A 193 -2.93 32.89 10.72
C GLY A 193 -2.98 32.14 12.06
N GLY A 194 -3.13 30.81 12.04
CA GLY A 194 -3.20 29.97 13.21
C GLY A 194 -1.83 29.58 13.79
N ASP A 195 -1.84 28.97 14.96
CA ASP A 195 -0.64 28.38 15.57
C ASP A 195 -0.20 27.14 14.79
N PRO A 196 1.06 27.05 14.31
CA PRO A 196 1.53 25.93 13.49
C PRO A 196 1.46 24.59 14.19
N LEU A 197 1.81 24.53 15.49
CA LEU A 197 1.83 23.28 16.23
C LEU A 197 0.41 22.75 16.47
N ARG A 198 -0.52 23.61 16.85
CA ARG A 198 -1.93 23.27 17.00
C ARG A 198 -2.55 22.84 15.66
N THR A 199 -2.20 23.52 14.58
CA THR A 199 -2.63 23.14 13.22
C THR A 199 -2.11 21.76 12.87
N GLY A 200 -0.85 21.43 13.19
CA GLY A 200 -0.27 20.12 12.98
C GLY A 200 -0.92 19.03 13.81
N LEU A 201 -1.21 19.27 15.08
CA LEU A 201 -1.94 18.32 15.92
C LEU A 201 -3.35 18.06 15.38
N GLN A 202 -4.03 19.11 14.91
CA GLN A 202 -5.33 18.95 14.27
C GLN A 202 -5.24 18.17 12.95
N ALA A 203 -4.17 18.40 12.18
CA ALA A 203 -3.92 17.68 10.94
C ALA A 203 -3.71 16.17 11.17
N ILE A 204 -2.95 15.77 12.22
CA ILE A 204 -2.83 14.37 12.63
C ILE A 204 -4.21 13.78 12.91
N TRP A 205 -5.02 14.49 13.70
CA TRP A 205 -6.34 14.02 14.06
C TRP A 205 -7.24 13.77 12.84
N TYR A 206 -7.19 14.68 11.86
CA TYR A 206 -7.89 14.49 10.59
C TYR A 206 -7.29 13.39 9.72
N SER A 207 -6.00 13.12 9.86
CA SER A 207 -5.28 12.09 9.08
C SER A 207 -5.36 10.69 9.68
N LEU A 208 -6.01 10.48 10.84
CA LEU A 208 -6.13 9.16 11.47
C LEU A 208 -6.75 8.11 10.54
N ARG A 209 -7.73 8.51 9.72
CA ARG A 209 -8.30 7.62 8.70
C ARG A 209 -7.28 7.18 7.64
N THR A 210 -6.38 8.08 7.27
CA THR A 210 -5.30 7.80 6.33
C THR A 210 -4.28 6.84 6.93
N GLY A 211 -4.06 6.90 8.26
CA GLY A 211 -3.17 5.98 8.97
C GLY A 211 -3.77 4.59 9.19
N ILE A 212 -5.09 4.47 9.39
CA ILE A 212 -5.70 3.16 9.59
C ILE A 212 -5.77 2.33 8.30
N LEU A 213 -5.99 2.97 7.15
CA LEU A 213 -6.13 2.30 5.86
C LEU A 213 -4.94 1.41 5.50
N PRO A 214 -3.67 1.88 5.54
CA PRO A 214 -2.53 1.05 5.20
C PRO A 214 -2.33 -0.12 6.16
N ILE A 215 -2.72 0.01 7.43
CA ILE A 215 -2.72 -1.11 8.36
C ILE A 215 -3.77 -2.14 7.92
N VAL A 216 -4.96 -1.68 7.55
CA VAL A 216 -6.02 -2.59 7.09
C VAL A 216 -5.64 -3.28 5.78
N PHE A 217 -4.91 -2.64 4.85
CA PHE A 217 -4.43 -3.27 3.62
C PHE A 217 -3.55 -4.49 3.87
N LEU A 218 -2.76 -4.48 4.95
CA LEU A 218 -1.92 -5.61 5.31
C LEU A 218 -2.73 -6.84 5.71
N PHE A 219 -3.87 -6.64 6.39
CA PHE A 219 -4.70 -7.73 6.91
C PHE A 219 -5.90 -8.05 6.03
N ASN A 220 -6.35 -7.11 5.21
CA ASN A 220 -7.46 -7.27 4.29
C ASN A 220 -7.08 -6.76 2.89
N HIS A 221 -6.43 -7.61 2.13
CA HIS A 221 -5.94 -7.28 0.79
C HIS A 221 -7.05 -7.22 -0.27
N GLU A 222 -8.27 -7.69 0.02
CA GLU A 222 -9.44 -7.48 -0.84
C GLU A 222 -9.75 -5.99 -1.05
N LEU A 223 -9.40 -5.12 -0.08
CA LEU A 223 -9.46 -3.66 -0.24
C LEU A 223 -8.62 -3.13 -1.41
N LEU A 224 -7.57 -3.85 -1.78
CA LEU A 224 -6.73 -3.57 -2.94
C LEU A 224 -7.20 -4.33 -4.19
N LEU A 225 -8.39 -4.96 -4.13
CA LEU A 225 -8.96 -5.81 -5.16
C LEU A 225 -8.08 -7.03 -5.52
N ILE A 226 -7.22 -7.46 -4.59
CA ILE A 226 -6.41 -8.66 -4.74
C ILE A 226 -7.29 -9.86 -4.37
N GLY A 227 -7.36 -10.86 -5.27
CA GLY A 227 -8.21 -12.03 -5.08
C GLY A 227 -9.70 -11.79 -5.35
N VAL A 228 -10.04 -10.67 -5.99
CA VAL A 228 -11.41 -10.33 -6.38
C VAL A 228 -11.63 -10.69 -7.84
N ASP A 229 -12.42 -11.73 -8.10
CA ASP A 229 -12.60 -12.32 -9.43
C ASP A 229 -13.87 -11.81 -10.15
N SER A 230 -14.81 -11.17 -9.42
CA SER A 230 -16.11 -10.75 -9.96
C SER A 230 -16.36 -9.25 -9.77
N PHE A 231 -17.01 -8.64 -10.76
CA PHE A 231 -17.46 -7.25 -10.68
C PHE A 231 -18.37 -7.00 -9.47
N TRP A 232 -19.25 -7.95 -9.16
CA TRP A 232 -20.17 -7.83 -8.01
C TRP A 232 -19.42 -7.88 -6.68
N GLN A 233 -18.42 -8.74 -6.59
CA GLN A 233 -17.56 -8.81 -5.41
C GLN A 233 -16.76 -7.50 -5.24
N ALA A 234 -16.18 -6.97 -6.32
CA ALA A 234 -15.51 -5.68 -6.29
C ALA A 234 -16.44 -4.55 -5.81
N LEU A 235 -17.68 -4.52 -6.31
CA LEU A 235 -18.67 -3.53 -5.91
C LEU A 235 -19.01 -3.64 -4.41
N ILE A 236 -19.19 -4.85 -3.89
CA ILE A 236 -19.43 -5.08 -2.47
C ILE A 236 -18.23 -4.58 -1.64
N VAL A 237 -17.00 -4.93 -2.01
CA VAL A 237 -15.78 -4.49 -1.31
C VAL A 237 -15.69 -2.97 -1.31
N ILE A 238 -15.94 -2.31 -2.43
CA ILE A 238 -15.92 -0.84 -2.52
C ILE A 238 -16.99 -0.21 -1.61
N VAL A 239 -18.22 -0.69 -1.66
CA VAL A 239 -19.32 -0.13 -0.85
C VAL A 239 -19.09 -0.34 0.64
N THR A 240 -18.69 -1.55 1.05
CA THR A 240 -18.40 -1.85 2.45
C THR A 240 -17.22 -1.04 2.97
N SER A 241 -16.15 -0.91 2.18
CA SER A 241 -14.96 -0.12 2.53
C SER A 241 -15.28 1.36 2.67
N LEU A 242 -16.02 1.94 1.71
CA LEU A 242 -16.47 3.34 1.79
C LEU A 242 -17.33 3.58 3.04
N THR A 243 -18.26 2.67 3.32
CA THR A 243 -19.09 2.74 4.51
C THR A 243 -18.26 2.66 5.78
N GLY A 244 -17.31 1.73 5.83
CA GLY A 244 -16.38 1.58 6.96
C GLY A 244 -15.56 2.85 7.21
N ILE A 245 -15.01 3.47 6.16
CA ILE A 245 -14.22 4.71 6.27
C ILE A 245 -15.09 5.88 6.72
N LEU A 246 -16.31 6.00 6.23
CA LEU A 246 -17.23 7.06 6.65
C LEU A 246 -17.58 6.93 8.13
N ILE A 247 -17.89 5.73 8.61
CA ILE A 247 -18.17 5.44 10.01
C ILE A 247 -16.93 5.71 10.86
N PHE A 248 -15.73 5.30 10.40
CA PHE A 248 -14.47 5.59 11.09
C PHE A 248 -14.22 7.09 11.22
N THR A 249 -14.48 7.84 10.14
CA THR A 249 -14.35 9.29 10.15
C THR A 249 -15.32 9.92 11.14
N ALA A 250 -16.57 9.50 11.17
CA ALA A 250 -17.56 9.98 12.13
C ALA A 250 -17.12 9.71 13.57
N ALA A 251 -16.58 8.51 13.85
CA ALA A 251 -16.07 8.15 15.16
C ALA A 251 -14.88 9.03 15.59
N THR A 252 -13.88 9.20 14.72
CA THR A 252 -12.68 9.99 15.02
C THR A 252 -12.96 11.47 15.16
N GLN A 253 -13.92 12.00 14.39
CA GLN A 253 -14.36 13.39 14.50
C GLN A 253 -15.39 13.61 15.63
N GLN A 254 -15.83 12.54 16.30
CA GLN A 254 -16.86 12.56 17.35
C GLN A 254 -18.16 13.25 16.90
N TRP A 255 -18.49 13.11 15.61
CA TRP A 255 -19.66 13.76 15.03
C TRP A 255 -20.30 12.90 13.92
N PHE A 256 -21.59 12.64 14.06
CA PHE A 256 -22.44 12.03 13.05
C PHE A 256 -23.86 12.58 13.21
N ILE A 257 -24.30 13.46 12.31
CA ILE A 257 -25.55 14.24 12.44
C ILE A 257 -25.56 15.11 13.71
N ASN A 258 -25.23 14.52 14.87
CA ASN A 258 -25.06 15.17 16.16
C ASN A 258 -23.69 14.80 16.77
N LYS A 259 -23.30 15.49 17.83
CA LYS A 259 -22.08 15.18 18.59
C LYS A 259 -22.21 13.81 19.25
N LEU A 260 -21.26 12.90 18.97
CA LEU A 260 -21.25 11.54 19.51
C LEU A 260 -20.85 11.55 20.99
N LYS A 261 -21.50 10.69 21.76
CA LYS A 261 -21.08 10.34 23.12
C LYS A 261 -19.93 9.32 23.07
N TRP A 262 -19.15 9.22 24.15
CA TRP A 262 -17.97 8.36 24.18
C TRP A 262 -18.27 6.88 23.85
N TYR A 263 -19.38 6.33 24.33
CA TYR A 263 -19.78 4.96 24.03
C TYR A 263 -20.27 4.76 22.58
N GLU A 264 -20.89 5.77 21.98
CA GLU A 264 -21.27 5.79 20.58
C GLU A 264 -20.01 5.80 19.69
N THR A 265 -19.00 6.60 20.09
CA THR A 265 -17.70 6.63 19.41
C THR A 265 -17.05 5.23 19.40
N ILE A 266 -17.06 4.52 20.54
CA ILE A 266 -16.52 3.15 20.63
C ILE A 266 -17.34 2.19 19.74
N ALA A 267 -18.66 2.27 19.78
CA ALA A 267 -19.52 1.45 18.92
C ALA A 267 -19.24 1.70 17.44
N PHE A 268 -19.12 2.96 17.03
CA PHE A 268 -18.77 3.33 15.64
C PHE A 268 -17.39 2.81 15.24
N LEU A 269 -16.39 2.86 16.12
CA LEU A 269 -15.07 2.28 15.84
C LEU A 269 -15.14 0.76 15.61
N ILE A 270 -15.86 0.04 16.46
CA ILE A 270 -16.03 -1.42 16.32
C ILE A 270 -16.76 -1.74 15.00
N ILE A 271 -17.85 -1.03 14.72
CA ILE A 271 -18.61 -1.22 13.46
C ILE A 271 -17.72 -0.91 12.25
N SER A 272 -16.99 0.20 12.27
CA SER A 272 -16.08 0.56 11.19
C SER A 272 -15.03 -0.52 10.93
N LEU A 273 -14.36 -1.00 11.98
CA LEU A 273 -13.35 -2.06 11.86
C LEU A 273 -13.97 -3.37 11.33
N SER A 274 -15.21 -3.66 11.70
CA SER A 274 -15.93 -4.83 11.16
C SER A 274 -16.21 -4.70 9.65
N PHE A 275 -16.43 -3.49 9.15
CA PHE A 275 -16.58 -3.23 7.71
C PHE A 275 -15.25 -3.22 6.95
N LEU A 276 -14.18 -2.70 7.57
CA LEU A 276 -12.86 -2.60 6.95
C LEU A 276 -12.08 -3.93 6.97
N ALA A 277 -12.30 -4.75 8.00
CA ALA A 277 -11.68 -6.07 8.15
C ALA A 277 -12.74 -7.13 8.49
N PRO A 278 -13.67 -7.42 7.56
CA PRO A 278 -14.77 -8.35 7.82
C PRO A 278 -14.28 -9.74 8.16
N ASP A 279 -13.20 -10.18 7.56
CA ASP A 279 -12.61 -11.50 7.80
C ASP A 279 -12.19 -11.71 9.25
N TYR A 280 -11.63 -10.68 9.88
CA TYR A 280 -11.20 -10.78 11.28
C TYR A 280 -12.35 -10.95 12.26
N VAL A 281 -13.49 -10.36 11.95
CA VAL A 281 -14.71 -10.46 12.78
C VAL A 281 -15.50 -11.71 12.43
N LEU A 282 -15.68 -11.98 11.14
CA LEU A 282 -16.49 -13.09 10.66
C LEU A 282 -15.80 -14.46 10.80
N SER A 283 -14.46 -14.52 10.75
CA SER A 283 -13.72 -15.78 10.86
C SER A 283 -13.97 -16.53 12.18
N LYS A 284 -14.36 -15.81 13.24
CA LYS A 284 -14.78 -16.44 14.49
C LYS A 284 -16.12 -17.17 14.40
N PHE A 285 -17.00 -16.73 13.50
CA PHE A 285 -18.34 -17.29 13.33
C PHE A 285 -18.42 -18.19 12.08
N TYR A 286 -17.67 -17.84 11.05
CA TYR A 286 -17.60 -18.54 9.77
C TYR A 286 -16.14 -18.66 9.35
N PRO A 287 -15.40 -19.69 9.84
CA PRO A 287 -14.03 -19.90 9.45
C PRO A 287 -13.92 -20.14 7.93
N LYS A 288 -13.10 -19.35 7.24
CA LYS A 288 -12.86 -19.50 5.78
C LYS A 288 -12.22 -20.85 5.42
N PHE A 289 -11.48 -21.43 6.37
CA PHE A 289 -10.73 -22.65 6.15
C PHE A 289 -11.10 -23.69 7.21
N ASN A 290 -11.31 -24.93 6.77
CA ASN A 290 -11.39 -26.09 7.66
C ASN A 290 -9.97 -26.61 7.89
N GLU A 291 -9.41 -26.40 9.07
CA GLU A 291 -8.10 -26.92 9.42
C GLU A 291 -8.17 -28.44 9.61
N GLN A 292 -7.42 -29.19 8.81
CA GLN A 292 -7.21 -30.64 8.98
C GLN A 292 -5.74 -30.91 9.26
N LYS A 293 -5.47 -31.66 10.34
CA LYS A 293 -4.11 -32.13 10.59
C LYS A 293 -3.80 -33.25 9.59
N LEU A 294 -2.77 -33.03 8.78
CA LEU A 294 -2.32 -34.01 7.80
C LEU A 294 -1.43 -35.05 8.49
N SER A 295 -1.82 -36.31 8.39
CA SER A 295 -0.92 -37.47 8.67
C SER A 295 -0.28 -37.92 7.35
N ALA A 296 0.86 -38.64 7.42
CA ALA A 296 1.56 -39.14 6.23
C ALA A 296 0.66 -40.04 5.33
N GLU A 297 -0.30 -40.77 5.91
CA GLU A 297 -1.26 -41.58 5.19
C GLU A 297 -2.36 -40.75 4.50
N THR A 298 -2.73 -39.63 5.09
CA THR A 298 -3.79 -38.75 4.55
C THR A 298 -3.29 -37.97 3.35
N ILE A 299 -1.98 -37.69 3.27
CA ILE A 299 -1.36 -36.89 2.21
C ILE A 299 -1.40 -37.62 0.86
N GLN A 300 -1.26 -38.94 0.84
CA GLN A 300 -1.32 -39.75 -0.40
C GLN A 300 -2.71 -39.79 -1.04
N ASN A 301 -3.77 -39.51 -0.26
CA ASN A 301 -5.16 -39.58 -0.71
C ASN A 301 -5.87 -38.25 -0.77
N LEU A 302 -5.14 -37.13 -0.63
CA LEU A 302 -5.72 -35.79 -0.68
C LEU A 302 -6.08 -35.41 -2.12
N SER A 303 -7.37 -35.32 -2.39
CA SER A 303 -7.91 -34.66 -3.57
C SER A 303 -8.30 -33.24 -3.23
N PHE A 304 -7.66 -32.27 -3.85
CA PHE A 304 -8.02 -30.87 -3.71
C PHE A 304 -8.97 -30.45 -4.83
N ASP A 305 -9.95 -29.64 -4.47
CA ASP A 305 -10.84 -29.01 -5.44
C ASP A 305 -10.07 -27.88 -6.17
N PRO A 306 -9.81 -27.98 -7.48
CA PRO A 306 -9.06 -26.95 -8.20
C PRO A 306 -9.74 -25.58 -8.20
N ALA A 307 -11.01 -25.52 -7.82
CA ALA A 307 -11.75 -24.27 -7.68
C ALA A 307 -11.53 -23.55 -6.33
N LYS A 308 -10.77 -24.17 -5.40
CA LYS A 308 -10.53 -23.63 -4.06
C LYS A 308 -9.06 -23.30 -3.84
N GLU A 309 -8.81 -22.27 -3.04
CA GLU A 309 -7.48 -21.94 -2.55
C GLU A 309 -7.09 -22.85 -1.40
N VAL A 310 -5.86 -23.38 -1.39
CA VAL A 310 -5.36 -24.29 -0.36
C VAL A 310 -4.22 -23.63 0.40
N HIS A 311 -4.36 -23.59 1.72
CA HIS A 311 -3.34 -23.08 2.63
C HIS A 311 -2.66 -24.25 3.35
N ILE A 312 -1.35 -24.39 3.20
CA ILE A 312 -0.56 -25.42 3.88
C ILE A 312 0.24 -24.74 4.99
N LYS A 313 -0.09 -25.05 6.24
CA LYS A 313 0.61 -24.56 7.41
C LYS A 313 1.65 -25.57 7.87
N VAL A 314 2.93 -25.23 7.73
CA VAL A 314 4.04 -26.04 8.20
C VAL A 314 4.54 -25.49 9.52
N THR A 315 4.40 -26.28 10.59
CA THR A 315 4.82 -25.89 11.94
C THR A 315 6.12 -26.59 12.31
N ARG A 316 7.10 -25.82 12.78
CA ARG A 316 8.38 -26.31 13.31
C ARG A 316 8.53 -25.89 14.77
N VAL A 317 8.82 -26.84 15.63
CA VAL A 317 9.19 -26.56 17.01
C VAL A 317 10.66 -26.12 17.05
N THR A 318 10.95 -24.96 17.62
CA THR A 318 12.30 -24.42 17.81
C THR A 318 12.55 -24.21 19.30
N GLU A 319 13.80 -23.99 19.69
CA GLU A 319 14.18 -23.66 21.09
C GLU A 319 13.46 -22.42 21.64
N TYR A 320 12.95 -21.54 20.75
CA TYR A 320 12.25 -20.30 21.08
C TYR A 320 10.72 -20.39 20.97
N GLY A 321 10.17 -21.61 20.75
CA GLY A 321 8.74 -21.86 20.57
C GLY A 321 8.38 -22.46 19.21
N GLU A 322 7.08 -22.59 18.97
CA GLU A 322 6.56 -23.07 17.69
C GLU A 322 6.61 -21.96 16.65
N ARG A 323 7.35 -22.19 15.56
CA ARG A 323 7.33 -21.36 14.37
C ARG A 323 6.61 -22.07 13.25
N TYR A 324 5.80 -21.34 12.48
CA TYR A 324 5.12 -21.91 11.33
C TYR A 324 5.37 -21.07 10.06
N LYS A 325 5.29 -21.74 8.93
CA LYS A 325 5.32 -21.11 7.61
C LYS A 325 4.06 -21.50 6.86
N LEU A 326 3.39 -20.50 6.30
CA LEU A 326 2.19 -20.70 5.50
C LEU A 326 2.57 -20.68 4.01
N PHE A 327 2.14 -21.73 3.30
CA PHE A 327 2.24 -21.81 1.85
C PHE A 327 0.83 -21.70 1.29
N VAL A 328 0.65 -20.81 0.31
CA VAL A 328 -0.63 -20.63 -0.36
C VAL A 328 -0.52 -21.14 -1.78
N ILE A 329 -1.44 -21.97 -2.15
CA ILE A 329 -1.58 -22.48 -3.50
C ILE A 329 -2.82 -21.82 -4.09
N GLU A 330 -2.59 -20.95 -5.06
CA GLU A 330 -3.63 -20.14 -5.70
C GLU A 330 -4.59 -20.99 -6.54
N LYS A 331 -5.83 -20.51 -6.64
CA LYS A 331 -6.89 -21.07 -7.47
C LYS A 331 -6.45 -21.26 -8.93
N GLY A 332 -6.70 -22.41 -9.53
CA GLY A 332 -6.46 -22.64 -10.95
C GLY A 332 -5.04 -22.98 -11.37
N LYS A 333 -4.07 -22.99 -10.46
CA LYS A 333 -2.69 -23.47 -10.73
C LYS A 333 -2.57 -25.00 -10.61
N PHE A 334 -3.68 -25.65 -10.48
CA PHE A 334 -3.77 -27.07 -10.25
C PHE A 334 -4.09 -27.84 -11.54
N GLU A 335 -3.13 -28.59 -12.07
CA GLU A 335 -3.37 -29.67 -13.00
C GLU A 335 -3.69 -30.99 -12.25
N LYS A 336 -4.40 -31.86 -12.89
CA LYS A 336 -5.28 -32.93 -12.38
C LYS A 336 -4.74 -33.96 -11.38
N GLU A 337 -3.48 -34.07 -11.08
CA GLU A 337 -2.91 -35.00 -10.09
C GLU A 337 -1.72 -34.39 -9.37
N TYR A 338 -1.84 -34.30 -8.02
CA TYR A 338 -0.82 -33.66 -7.20
C TYR A 338 0.33 -34.59 -6.88
N ASN A 339 1.51 -34.18 -7.28
CA ASN A 339 2.74 -34.59 -6.63
C ASN A 339 3.30 -33.40 -5.84
N LEU A 340 3.18 -33.41 -4.51
CA LEU A 340 3.75 -32.38 -3.64
C LEU A 340 5.28 -32.27 -3.82
N GLU A 341 5.92 -33.30 -4.37
CA GLU A 341 7.33 -33.34 -4.74
C GLU A 341 7.66 -32.35 -5.88
N GLU A 342 6.75 -32.10 -6.82
CA GLU A 342 6.94 -31.09 -7.89
C GLU A 342 7.03 -29.66 -7.34
N TYR A 343 6.46 -29.42 -6.16
CA TYR A 343 6.56 -28.14 -5.44
C TYR A 343 7.71 -28.13 -4.44
N GLY A 344 8.63 -29.10 -4.50
CA GLY A 344 9.78 -29.20 -3.62
C GLY A 344 9.44 -29.57 -2.18
N ILE A 345 8.26 -30.15 -1.94
CA ILE A 345 7.82 -30.60 -0.63
C ILE A 345 7.99 -32.13 -0.56
N THR A 346 9.08 -32.59 0.05
CA THR A 346 9.32 -34.02 0.28
C THR A 346 9.11 -34.36 1.75
N PHE A 347 8.46 -35.51 2.01
CA PHE A 347 8.25 -36.01 3.35
C PHE A 347 9.31 -37.07 3.67
N SER A 348 10.10 -36.84 4.72
CA SER A 348 11.06 -37.81 5.22
C SER A 348 10.43 -38.67 6.34
N ASN A 349 10.41 -39.98 6.15
CA ASN A 349 9.80 -40.97 7.04
C ASN A 349 10.69 -41.35 8.24
N GLN A 350 11.57 -40.48 8.71
CA GLN A 350 12.41 -40.76 9.88
C GLN A 350 11.90 -40.04 11.13
N ASN A 351 11.30 -40.83 11.99
CA ASN A 351 11.06 -40.65 13.43
C ASN A 351 10.52 -39.33 13.93
N LEU A 352 9.24 -39.32 14.27
CA LEU A 352 8.49 -38.41 15.16
C LEU A 352 8.49 -36.89 14.84
N TYR A 353 9.37 -36.42 14.00
CA TYR A 353 9.38 -35.03 13.53
C TYR A 353 9.44 -35.06 12.00
N GLN A 354 8.33 -34.78 11.34
CA GLN A 354 8.30 -34.61 9.89
C GLN A 354 9.11 -33.35 9.53
N GLN A 355 10.30 -33.54 9.00
CA GLN A 355 11.11 -32.45 8.44
C GLN A 355 10.71 -32.25 6.98
N LEU A 356 10.14 -31.09 6.66
CA LEU A 356 10.00 -30.63 5.29
C LEU A 356 11.37 -30.16 4.79
N ARG A 357 11.93 -30.86 3.81
CA ARG A 357 13.11 -30.39 3.08
C ARG A 357 12.65 -29.74 1.79
N ARG A 358 13.12 -28.54 1.56
CA ARG A 358 13.03 -27.87 0.26
C ARG A 358 14.18 -28.41 -0.60
N ASN A 359 13.87 -29.02 -1.73
CA ASN A 359 14.88 -29.27 -2.76
C ASN A 359 15.18 -27.92 -3.38
N GLU A 360 16.37 -27.37 -3.10
CA GLU A 360 16.93 -26.26 -3.84
C GLU A 360 17.41 -26.80 -5.18
N GLY A 361 16.65 -26.49 -6.25
CA GLY A 361 17.03 -26.69 -7.63
C GLY A 361 17.40 -25.35 -8.25
#